data_254fccf5927b2b0b58eea016ece8595c
#
_entry.id   254fccf5927b2b0b58eea016ece8595c
#
_cell.length_a   1.000
_cell.length_b   1.000
_cell.length_c   1.000
_cell.angle_alpha   90.00
_cell.angle_beta   90.00
_cell.angle_gamma   90.00
#
_symmetry.space_group_name_H-M   'P 1'
#
loop_
_entity.id
_entity.type
_entity.pdbx_description
1 polymer ?
#
loop_
_entity_poly.entity_id
_entity_poly.type
_entity_poly.pdbx_seq_one_letter_code
_entity_poly.pdbx_strand_id
1 'polypeptide(L)'
;MKRSAGLWVCLFFATVAMVSLSWATDSPAIVVGRIFDIEGELLRYVPAEKDWAAVVRDAPFGTEDVLFSGSRGRAELIVPNGAWIRIGESTQIQFLTFDSDVAEMDVASGVARFYNKSSSAVIQVTSPFGYVLADPGTIFDFYVGDNSAEVVSINGTVSFVHTATEAKYDVAAGSPSILADEQQVSSEITRGSG
;
A
#
# COMPACT_ATOMS: atom_id res chain seq x y z
N MET A 1 -65.13 8.02 72.76
CA MET A 1 -64.57 9.09 71.91
C MET A 1 -63.07 8.98 71.87
N LYS A 2 -62.47 8.40 70.84
CA LYS A 2 -61.02 8.50 70.50
C LYS A 2 -60.90 8.34 69.00
N ARG A 3 -60.46 9.37 68.34
CA ARG A 3 -60.20 9.46 66.90
C ARG A 3 -58.77 8.93 66.68
N SER A 4 -58.58 7.91 65.89
CA SER A 4 -57.30 7.44 65.41
C SER A 4 -57.02 8.03 64.05
N ALA A 5 -56.00 8.84 63.95
CA ALA A 5 -55.47 9.36 62.71
C ALA A 5 -54.68 8.31 61.98
N GLY A 6 -55.08 7.97 60.76
CA GLY A 6 -54.36 7.09 59.87
C GLY A 6 -53.24 7.84 59.15
N LEU A 7 -52.02 7.32 59.30
CA LEU A 7 -50.82 7.81 58.65
C LEU A 7 -50.71 7.15 57.24
N TRP A 8 -50.89 7.96 56.17
CA TRP A 8 -50.62 7.48 54.80
C TRP A 8 -49.15 7.69 54.49
N VAL A 9 -48.42 6.59 54.37
CA VAL A 9 -47.04 6.59 53.89
C VAL A 9 -47.09 6.42 52.37
N CYS A 10 -46.84 7.52 51.64
CA CYS A 10 -46.60 7.47 50.21
C CYS A 10 -45.19 6.96 49.92
N LEU A 11 -45.10 5.75 49.43
CA LEU A 11 -43.84 5.17 48.93
C LEU A 11 -43.60 5.70 47.51
N PHE A 12 -42.68 6.67 47.35
CA PHE A 12 -42.16 7.10 46.05
C PHE A 12 -41.16 6.07 45.59
N PHE A 13 -41.55 5.25 44.59
CA PHE A 13 -40.59 4.44 43.81
C PHE A 13 -39.91 5.34 42.80
N ALA A 14 -38.67 5.73 43.07
CA ALA A 14 -37.80 6.35 42.11
C ALA A 14 -37.20 5.28 41.20
N THR A 15 -37.75 5.11 40.00
CA THR A 15 -37.16 4.28 38.94
C THR A 15 -36.00 5.06 38.35
N VAL A 16 -34.78 4.67 38.73
CA VAL A 16 -33.52 5.12 38.07
C VAL A 16 -33.41 4.38 36.72
N ALA A 17 -33.77 5.08 35.65
CA ALA A 17 -33.49 4.60 34.31
C ALA A 17 -31.96 4.68 34.06
N MET A 18 -31.25 3.57 34.13
CA MET A 18 -29.87 3.45 33.63
C MET A 18 -29.90 3.58 32.11
N VAL A 19 -29.57 4.75 31.63
CA VAL A 19 -29.22 4.94 30.21
C VAL A 19 -27.83 4.34 30.00
N SER A 20 -27.77 3.13 29.46
CA SER A 20 -26.52 2.52 28.98
C SER A 20 -26.06 3.31 27.75
N LEU A 21 -25.10 4.22 27.93
CA LEU A 21 -24.35 4.77 26.79
C LEU A 21 -23.57 3.62 26.18
N SER A 22 -24.09 3.04 25.12
CA SER A 22 -23.32 2.17 24.24
C SER A 22 -22.29 3.06 23.52
N TRP A 23 -21.06 2.99 23.96
CA TRP A 23 -19.92 3.51 23.21
C TRP A 23 -19.81 2.60 21.99
N ALA A 24 -20.29 3.08 20.84
CA ALA A 24 -19.92 2.48 19.57
C ALA A 24 -18.42 2.65 19.46
N THR A 25 -17.66 1.56 19.65
CA THR A 25 -16.28 1.49 19.24
C THR A 25 -16.30 1.58 17.73
N ASP A 26 -16.00 2.76 17.19
CA ASP A 26 -15.67 2.94 15.79
C ASP A 26 -14.48 2.00 15.51
N SER A 27 -14.78 0.84 14.93
CA SER A 27 -13.71 0.02 14.37
C SER A 27 -13.07 0.85 13.25
N PRO A 28 -11.75 1.06 13.27
CA PRO A 28 -11.10 1.79 12.19
C PRO A 28 -11.50 1.13 10.87
N ALA A 29 -11.97 1.93 9.92
CA ALA A 29 -12.32 1.43 8.60
C ALA A 29 -11.05 0.78 8.01
N ILE A 30 -11.13 -0.50 7.68
CA ILE A 30 -10.02 -1.21 7.03
C ILE A 30 -9.89 -0.60 5.64
N VAL A 31 -8.81 0.13 5.43
CA VAL A 31 -8.51 0.75 4.15
C VAL A 31 -7.87 -0.32 3.27
N VAL A 32 -8.57 -0.69 2.19
CA VAL A 32 -8.13 -1.78 1.30
C VAL A 32 -7.98 -1.28 -0.13
N GLY A 33 -6.95 -1.79 -0.81
CA GLY A 33 -6.81 -1.70 -2.25
C GLY A 33 -7.68 -2.76 -2.95
N ARG A 34 -7.70 -2.71 -4.28
CA ARG A 34 -8.47 -3.66 -5.10
C ARG A 34 -7.63 -4.11 -6.30
N ILE A 35 -7.70 -5.38 -6.60
CA ILE A 35 -7.13 -5.97 -7.80
C ILE A 35 -8.10 -5.66 -8.95
N PHE A 36 -7.67 -4.78 -9.87
CA PHE A 36 -8.53 -4.30 -10.96
C PHE A 36 -8.56 -5.27 -12.13
N ASP A 37 -7.39 -5.78 -12.53
CA ASP A 37 -7.26 -6.72 -13.62
C ASP A 37 -6.16 -7.74 -13.37
N ILE A 38 -6.30 -8.93 -13.98
CA ILE A 38 -5.31 -10.01 -13.91
C ILE A 38 -5.22 -10.64 -15.30
N GLU A 39 -4.02 -10.77 -15.80
CA GLU A 39 -3.64 -11.61 -16.92
C GLU A 39 -2.70 -12.72 -16.42
N GLY A 40 -3.02 -13.97 -16.72
CA GLY A 40 -2.25 -15.11 -16.25
C GLY A 40 -2.45 -15.38 -14.75
N GLU A 41 -1.37 -15.66 -14.02
CA GLU A 41 -1.42 -16.06 -12.62
C GLU A 41 -1.06 -14.92 -11.69
N LEU A 42 -1.89 -14.71 -10.66
CA LEU A 42 -1.60 -13.85 -9.52
C LEU A 42 -1.87 -14.63 -8.24
N LEU A 43 -0.89 -14.66 -7.36
CA LEU A 43 -0.92 -15.36 -6.09
C LEU A 43 -0.83 -14.35 -4.93
N ARG A 44 -1.46 -14.70 -3.79
CA ARG A 44 -1.30 -14.03 -2.51
C ARG A 44 -0.69 -15.00 -1.52
N TYR A 45 0.31 -14.55 -0.76
CA TYR A 45 0.84 -15.33 0.34
C TYR A 45 -0.17 -15.36 1.51
N VAL A 46 -0.47 -16.57 2.01
CA VAL A 46 -1.36 -16.81 3.17
C VAL A 46 -0.51 -17.23 4.37
N PRO A 47 -0.18 -16.32 5.31
CA PRO A 47 0.75 -16.60 6.41
C PRO A 47 0.33 -17.77 7.30
N ALA A 48 -0.98 -17.94 7.53
CA ALA A 48 -1.52 -19.02 8.36
C ALA A 48 -1.26 -20.42 7.76
N GLU A 49 -1.25 -20.52 6.43
CA GLU A 49 -1.03 -21.75 5.69
C GLU A 49 0.43 -21.92 5.27
N LYS A 50 1.21 -20.84 5.33
CA LYS A 50 2.58 -20.72 4.79
C LYS A 50 2.67 -21.11 3.31
N ASP A 51 1.64 -20.76 2.56
CA ASP A 51 1.49 -21.13 1.16
C ASP A 51 0.88 -19.98 0.35
N TRP A 52 0.88 -20.14 -0.96
CA TRP A 52 0.36 -19.18 -1.92
C TRP A 52 -1.03 -19.60 -2.42
N ALA A 53 -1.97 -18.70 -2.39
CA ALA A 53 -3.33 -18.90 -2.91
C ALA A 53 -3.58 -18.04 -4.15
N ALA A 54 -4.26 -18.62 -5.14
CA ALA A 54 -4.65 -17.88 -6.34
C ALA A 54 -5.63 -16.74 -6.00
N VAL A 55 -5.42 -15.60 -6.63
CA VAL A 55 -6.24 -14.40 -6.45
C VAL A 55 -7.08 -14.16 -7.68
N VAL A 56 -8.28 -13.62 -7.47
CA VAL A 56 -9.23 -13.28 -8.54
C VAL A 56 -9.36 -11.75 -8.68
N ARG A 57 -9.86 -11.33 -9.84
CA ARG A 57 -10.24 -9.93 -10.08
C ARG A 57 -11.22 -9.45 -9.00
N ASP A 58 -11.17 -8.18 -8.68
CA ASP A 58 -11.96 -7.50 -7.65
C ASP A 58 -11.68 -7.94 -6.21
N ALA A 59 -10.74 -8.88 -5.97
CA ALA A 59 -10.33 -9.22 -4.63
C ALA A 59 -9.69 -8.01 -3.92
N PRO A 60 -10.03 -7.76 -2.65
CA PRO A 60 -9.37 -6.73 -1.86
C PRO A 60 -7.97 -7.19 -1.45
N PHE A 61 -7.07 -6.21 -1.26
CA PHE A 61 -5.77 -6.42 -0.60
C PHE A 61 -5.52 -5.28 0.39
N GLY A 62 -4.75 -5.56 1.42
CA GLY A 62 -4.45 -4.61 2.49
C GLY A 62 -2.97 -4.54 2.83
N THR A 63 -2.67 -3.86 3.92
CA THR A 63 -1.33 -3.86 4.53
C THR A 63 -0.95 -5.29 4.92
N GLU A 64 0.35 -5.58 4.85
CA GLU A 64 0.97 -6.90 5.07
C GLU A 64 0.71 -7.95 3.99
N ASP A 65 -0.23 -7.72 3.04
CA ASP A 65 -0.41 -8.63 1.92
C ASP A 65 0.84 -8.65 1.02
N VAL A 66 1.21 -9.86 0.60
CA VAL A 66 2.25 -10.10 -0.41
C VAL A 66 1.59 -10.70 -1.64
N LEU A 67 1.79 -10.08 -2.80
CA LEU A 67 1.34 -10.58 -4.09
C LEU A 67 2.53 -11.02 -4.94
N PHE A 68 2.33 -12.09 -5.70
CA PHE A 68 3.32 -12.59 -6.66
C PHE A 68 2.64 -12.88 -7.99
N SER A 69 3.12 -12.29 -9.07
CA SER A 69 2.73 -12.63 -10.43
C SER A 69 3.59 -13.78 -10.95
N GLY A 70 2.98 -14.77 -11.54
CA GLY A 70 3.70 -15.88 -12.19
C GLY A 70 4.52 -15.40 -13.40
N SER A 71 5.28 -16.32 -14.01
CA SER A 71 6.19 -16.03 -15.15
C SER A 71 5.51 -15.50 -16.42
N ARG A 72 4.19 -15.51 -16.48
CA ARG A 72 3.34 -14.90 -17.51
C ARG A 72 2.19 -14.12 -16.88
N GLY A 73 2.33 -13.82 -15.57
CA GLY A 73 1.34 -13.10 -14.81
C GLY A 73 1.54 -11.59 -14.94
N ARG A 74 0.44 -10.86 -14.99
CA ARG A 74 0.38 -9.39 -14.89
C ARG A 74 -0.86 -9.00 -14.12
N ALA A 75 -0.78 -7.91 -13.40
CA ALA A 75 -1.97 -7.40 -12.73
C ALA A 75 -1.98 -5.86 -12.66
N GLU A 76 -3.18 -5.31 -12.63
CA GLU A 76 -3.43 -3.91 -12.30
C GLU A 76 -4.08 -3.81 -10.93
N LEU A 77 -3.50 -2.97 -10.08
CA LEU A 77 -3.90 -2.79 -8.69
C LEU A 77 -4.28 -1.32 -8.46
N ILE A 78 -5.33 -1.09 -7.70
CA ILE A 78 -5.73 0.25 -7.25
C ILE A 78 -5.51 0.34 -5.75
N VAL A 79 -4.64 1.24 -5.34
CA VAL A 79 -4.32 1.52 -3.94
C VAL A 79 -5.39 2.48 -3.36
N PRO A 80 -5.70 2.42 -2.07
CA PRO A 80 -6.77 3.23 -1.47
C PRO A 80 -6.65 4.74 -1.67
N ASN A 81 -5.43 5.28 -1.74
CA ASN A 81 -5.18 6.71 -1.98
C ASN A 81 -5.38 7.14 -3.45
N GLY A 82 -5.83 6.23 -4.33
CA GLY A 82 -6.05 6.47 -5.75
C GLY A 82 -4.84 6.19 -6.64
N ALA A 83 -3.70 5.77 -6.09
CA ALA A 83 -2.57 5.34 -6.90
C ALA A 83 -2.89 4.05 -7.65
N TRP A 84 -2.28 3.89 -8.83
CA TRP A 84 -2.39 2.67 -9.63
C TRP A 84 -1.02 2.02 -9.75
N ILE A 85 -1.01 0.69 -9.75
CA ILE A 85 0.21 -0.09 -9.92
C ILE A 85 -0.06 -1.15 -10.98
N ARG A 86 0.86 -1.28 -11.94
CA ARG A 86 0.89 -2.39 -12.88
C ARG A 86 2.10 -3.24 -12.56
N ILE A 87 1.87 -4.46 -12.13
CA ILE A 87 2.94 -5.43 -11.92
C ILE A 87 3.12 -6.30 -13.17
N GLY A 88 4.38 -6.53 -13.54
CA GLY A 88 4.75 -7.38 -14.66
C GLY A 88 4.94 -8.83 -14.24
N GLU A 89 5.61 -9.59 -15.10
CA GLU A 89 5.89 -11.01 -14.88
C GLU A 89 6.90 -11.21 -13.74
N SER A 90 6.76 -12.31 -12.99
CA SER A 90 7.68 -12.72 -11.92
C SER A 90 7.94 -11.61 -10.89
N THR A 91 6.91 -10.83 -10.59
CA THR A 91 7.01 -9.69 -9.68
C THR A 91 6.43 -10.04 -8.32
N GLN A 92 7.24 -9.84 -7.27
CA GLN A 92 6.80 -9.93 -5.88
C GLN A 92 6.73 -8.54 -5.27
N ILE A 93 5.55 -8.18 -4.77
CA ILE A 93 5.28 -6.89 -4.10
C ILE A 93 4.59 -7.13 -2.76
N GLN A 94 5.03 -6.42 -1.73
CA GLN A 94 4.40 -6.36 -0.41
C GLN A 94 3.87 -4.97 -0.14
N PHE A 95 2.70 -4.87 0.48
CA PHE A 95 2.08 -3.61 0.89
C PHE A 95 2.34 -3.38 2.37
N LEU A 96 3.05 -2.30 2.71
CA LEU A 96 3.49 -2.03 4.07
C LEU A 96 2.56 -1.05 4.78
N THR A 97 2.20 0.06 4.10
CA THR A 97 1.40 1.14 4.70
C THR A 97 0.47 1.77 3.66
N PHE A 98 -0.75 2.09 4.08
CA PHE A 98 -1.74 2.85 3.30
C PHE A 98 -2.31 3.99 4.13
N ASP A 99 -1.50 5.01 4.38
CA ASP A 99 -1.92 6.22 5.09
C ASP A 99 -2.38 7.32 4.12
N SER A 100 -2.97 8.39 4.66
CA SER A 100 -3.42 9.55 3.88
C SER A 100 -2.29 10.25 3.13
N ASP A 101 -1.09 10.23 3.70
CA ASP A 101 0.06 11.01 3.26
C ASP A 101 1.13 10.15 2.57
N VAL A 102 1.10 8.83 2.80
CA VAL A 102 2.07 7.90 2.23
C VAL A 102 1.45 6.54 1.92
N ALA A 103 1.85 5.95 0.79
CA ALA A 103 1.65 4.54 0.50
C ALA A 103 3.03 3.89 0.36
N GLU A 104 3.32 2.97 1.27
CA GLU A 104 4.60 2.25 1.29
C GLU A 104 4.44 0.82 0.78
N MET A 105 5.35 0.44 -0.10
CA MET A 105 5.40 -0.89 -0.71
C MET A 105 6.84 -1.35 -0.81
N ASP A 106 7.04 -2.66 -0.80
CA ASP A 106 8.31 -3.30 -1.08
C ASP A 106 8.22 -4.15 -2.35
N VAL A 107 9.14 -3.96 -3.28
CA VAL A 107 9.31 -4.81 -4.47
C VAL A 107 10.55 -5.66 -4.26
N ALA A 108 10.33 -6.92 -3.93
CA ALA A 108 11.42 -7.87 -3.70
C ALA A 108 12.05 -8.35 -5.01
N SER A 109 11.26 -8.44 -6.09
CA SER A 109 11.73 -8.86 -7.41
C SER A 109 10.75 -8.47 -8.51
N GLY A 110 11.23 -8.42 -9.76
CA GLY A 110 10.40 -8.21 -10.95
C GLY A 110 10.30 -6.77 -11.40
N VAL A 111 9.15 -6.38 -11.96
CA VAL A 111 8.92 -5.04 -12.49
C VAL A 111 7.55 -4.52 -12.13
N ALA A 112 7.50 -3.27 -11.69
CA ALA A 112 6.25 -2.60 -11.43
C ALA A 112 6.28 -1.17 -11.97
N ARG A 113 5.17 -0.74 -12.57
CA ARG A 113 4.90 0.64 -12.95
C ARG A 113 3.94 1.27 -11.97
N PHE A 114 4.32 2.39 -11.43
CA PHE A 114 3.57 3.16 -10.46
C PHE A 114 3.03 4.45 -11.09
N TYR A 115 1.74 4.69 -10.89
CA TYR A 115 1.06 5.92 -11.28
C TYR A 115 0.58 6.61 -10.00
N ASN A 116 1.29 7.62 -9.53
CA ASN A 116 0.83 8.38 -8.37
C ASN A 116 -0.29 9.34 -8.76
N LYS A 117 -1.51 8.84 -8.80
CA LYS A 117 -2.73 9.62 -9.08
C LYS A 117 -3.37 10.21 -7.81
N SER A 118 -2.72 10.06 -6.65
CA SER A 118 -3.19 10.69 -5.42
C SER A 118 -3.14 12.22 -5.53
N SER A 119 -3.90 12.89 -4.68
CA SER A 119 -3.88 14.37 -4.63
C SER A 119 -2.77 14.92 -3.73
N SER A 120 -2.27 14.12 -2.78
CA SER A 120 -1.33 14.57 -1.74
C SER A 120 -0.36 13.51 -1.27
N ALA A 121 -0.69 12.21 -1.38
CA ALA A 121 0.12 11.16 -0.81
C ALA A 121 1.38 10.88 -1.66
N VAL A 122 2.50 10.69 -0.98
CA VAL A 122 3.74 10.19 -1.59
C VAL A 122 3.64 8.67 -1.74
N ILE A 123 4.16 8.14 -2.85
CA ILE A 123 4.43 6.71 -2.98
C ILE A 123 5.88 6.48 -2.59
N GLN A 124 6.12 5.59 -1.63
CA GLN A 124 7.43 5.07 -1.29
C GLN A 124 7.52 3.61 -1.70
N VAL A 125 8.52 3.27 -2.52
CA VAL A 125 8.75 1.89 -2.96
C VAL A 125 10.15 1.48 -2.58
N THR A 126 10.26 0.46 -1.74
CA THR A 126 11.54 -0.09 -1.28
C THR A 126 11.96 -1.30 -2.12
N SER A 127 13.25 -1.59 -2.08
CA SER A 127 13.89 -2.80 -2.61
C SER A 127 15.16 -3.09 -1.80
N PRO A 128 15.83 -4.23 -2.00
CA PRO A 128 17.12 -4.50 -1.37
C PRO A 128 18.22 -3.45 -1.64
N PHE A 129 18.13 -2.73 -2.77
CA PHE A 129 19.18 -1.82 -3.23
C PHE A 129 18.92 -0.34 -2.91
N GLY A 130 17.68 0.01 -2.58
CA GLY A 130 17.29 1.39 -2.30
C GLY A 130 15.79 1.59 -2.34
N TYR A 131 15.36 2.83 -2.18
CA TYR A 131 13.95 3.16 -2.25
C TYR A 131 13.69 4.39 -3.12
N VAL A 132 12.50 4.41 -3.72
CA VAL A 132 11.99 5.52 -4.54
C VAL A 132 10.97 6.31 -3.73
N LEU A 133 11.07 7.63 -3.79
CA LEU A 133 10.03 8.56 -3.33
C LEU A 133 9.43 9.25 -4.56
N ALA A 134 8.11 9.19 -4.68
CA ALA A 134 7.37 9.67 -5.84
C ALA A 134 6.19 10.56 -5.41
N ASP A 135 6.29 11.85 -5.70
CA ASP A 135 5.24 12.83 -5.43
C ASP A 135 3.99 12.63 -6.32
N PRO A 136 2.85 13.22 -5.94
CA PRO A 136 1.65 13.21 -6.77
C PRO A 136 1.90 13.64 -8.22
N GLY A 137 1.27 12.94 -9.17
CA GLY A 137 1.40 13.18 -10.60
C GLY A 137 2.59 12.49 -11.27
N THR A 138 3.45 11.80 -10.53
CA THR A 138 4.58 11.05 -11.11
C THR A 138 4.16 9.70 -11.69
N ILE A 139 4.90 9.25 -12.70
CA ILE A 139 4.81 7.90 -13.25
C ILE A 139 6.24 7.37 -13.39
N PHE A 140 6.48 6.17 -12.88
CA PHE A 140 7.81 5.56 -12.97
C PHE A 140 7.74 4.04 -13.03
N ASP A 141 8.76 3.44 -13.62
CA ASP A 141 9.03 2.02 -13.57
C ASP A 141 10.11 1.71 -12.56
N PHE A 142 9.93 0.64 -11.83
CA PHE A 142 10.90 0.10 -10.89
C PHE A 142 11.15 -1.38 -11.24
N TYR A 143 12.36 -1.68 -11.63
CA TYR A 143 12.85 -3.03 -11.95
C TYR A 143 13.74 -3.48 -10.80
N VAL A 144 13.47 -4.66 -10.27
CA VAL A 144 14.27 -5.28 -9.21
C VAL A 144 14.68 -6.67 -9.63
N GLY A 145 15.98 -6.83 -9.91
CA GLY A 145 16.62 -8.11 -10.22
C GLY A 145 17.36 -8.68 -9.03
N ASP A 146 18.05 -9.78 -9.24
CA ASP A 146 18.81 -10.47 -8.18
C ASP A 146 19.97 -9.64 -7.63
N ASN A 147 20.58 -8.78 -8.44
CA ASN A 147 21.80 -8.05 -8.08
C ASN A 147 21.68 -6.52 -8.23
N SER A 148 20.57 -6.02 -8.71
CA SER A 148 20.40 -4.57 -8.93
C SER A 148 18.94 -4.16 -9.03
N ALA A 149 18.69 -2.85 -8.83
CA ALA A 149 17.43 -2.21 -9.14
C ALA A 149 17.64 -1.09 -10.15
N GLU A 150 16.68 -0.90 -11.05
CA GLU A 150 16.67 0.21 -12.01
C GLU A 150 15.40 1.04 -11.84
N VAL A 151 15.56 2.36 -11.81
CA VAL A 151 14.47 3.34 -11.74
C VAL A 151 14.42 4.15 -13.01
N VAL A 152 13.25 4.17 -13.65
CA VAL A 152 12.99 4.96 -14.86
C VAL A 152 11.81 5.90 -14.62
N SER A 153 12.02 7.21 -14.65
CA SER A 153 10.90 8.15 -14.59
C SER A 153 10.27 8.33 -15.98
N ILE A 154 8.96 8.17 -16.05
CA ILE A 154 8.16 8.34 -17.26
C ILE A 154 7.47 9.70 -17.28
N ASN A 155 7.02 10.17 -16.13
CA ASN A 155 6.42 11.49 -15.96
C ASN A 155 6.81 12.10 -14.62
N GLY A 156 7.23 13.35 -14.62
CA GLY A 156 7.68 14.06 -13.43
C GLY A 156 9.11 13.68 -13.03
N THR A 157 9.42 13.90 -11.77
CA THR A 157 10.72 13.56 -11.16
C THR A 157 10.48 12.69 -9.93
N VAL A 158 11.19 11.59 -9.83
CA VAL A 158 11.22 10.76 -8.63
C VAL A 158 12.59 10.82 -7.99
N SER A 159 12.66 10.60 -6.68
CA SER A 159 13.92 10.57 -5.94
C SER A 159 14.24 9.12 -5.58
N PHE A 160 15.40 8.64 -5.98
CA PHE A 160 15.94 7.34 -5.56
C PHE A 160 16.99 7.54 -4.47
N VAL A 161 16.90 6.81 -3.38
CA VAL A 161 17.88 6.79 -2.30
C VAL A 161 18.52 5.43 -2.21
N HIS A 162 19.84 5.38 -2.39
CA HIS A 162 20.59 4.14 -2.36
C HIS A 162 20.83 3.66 -0.92
N THR A 163 20.53 2.40 -0.63
CA THR A 163 20.59 1.86 0.75
C THR A 163 22.01 1.93 1.35
N ALA A 164 23.04 1.54 0.58
CA ALA A 164 24.39 1.40 1.14
C ALA A 164 25.11 2.75 1.34
N THR A 165 24.84 3.73 0.47
CA THR A 165 25.56 5.05 0.52
C THR A 165 24.70 6.19 1.07
N GLU A 166 23.39 5.97 1.25
CA GLU A 166 22.38 6.97 1.61
C GLU A 166 22.33 8.16 0.62
N ALA A 167 22.99 8.03 -0.52
CA ALA A 167 23.00 9.06 -1.55
C ALA A 167 21.66 9.14 -2.27
N LYS A 168 21.19 10.37 -2.49
CA LYS A 168 19.94 10.67 -3.17
C LYS A 168 20.18 11.08 -4.61
N TYR A 169 19.40 10.53 -5.52
CA TYR A 169 19.45 10.81 -6.96
C TYR A 169 18.07 11.18 -7.46
N ASP A 170 17.95 12.32 -8.11
CA ASP A 170 16.69 12.73 -8.74
C ASP A 170 16.66 12.25 -10.20
N VAL A 171 15.62 11.50 -10.53
CA VAL A 171 15.40 10.89 -11.86
C VAL A 171 14.21 11.59 -12.50
N ALA A 172 14.51 12.46 -13.46
CA ALA A 172 13.48 13.20 -14.21
C ALA A 172 13.01 12.41 -15.43
N ALA A 173 11.78 12.61 -15.86
CA ALA A 173 11.29 12.07 -17.12
C ALA A 173 12.17 12.52 -18.31
N GLY A 174 12.56 11.55 -19.16
CA GLY A 174 13.47 11.80 -20.28
C GLY A 174 14.95 11.87 -19.93
N SER A 175 15.33 11.80 -18.65
CA SER A 175 16.74 11.63 -18.24
C SER A 175 17.14 10.15 -18.28
N PRO A 176 18.45 9.82 -18.21
CA PRO A 176 18.90 8.46 -18.03
C PRO A 176 18.29 7.83 -16.76
N SER A 177 18.05 6.52 -16.82
CA SER A 177 17.65 5.75 -15.64
C SER A 177 18.79 5.67 -14.63
N ILE A 178 18.43 5.36 -13.39
CA ILE A 178 19.39 5.04 -12.33
C ILE A 178 19.39 3.54 -12.14
N LEU A 179 20.59 2.93 -12.24
CA LEU A 179 20.86 1.54 -11.91
C LEU A 179 21.68 1.50 -10.63
N ALA A 180 21.17 0.80 -9.62
CA ALA A 180 21.82 0.63 -8.32
C ALA A 180 22.07 -0.85 -8.03
N ASP A 181 23.26 -1.18 -7.57
CA ASP A 181 23.62 -2.49 -6.98
C ASP A 181 23.91 -2.31 -5.47
N GLU A 182 24.46 -3.33 -4.81
CA GLU A 182 24.78 -3.27 -3.39
C GLU A 182 25.86 -2.22 -3.01
N GLN A 183 26.67 -1.77 -3.95
CA GLN A 183 27.87 -0.98 -3.70
C GLN A 183 27.82 0.41 -4.33
N GLN A 184 27.19 0.53 -5.50
CA GLN A 184 27.28 1.72 -6.33
C GLN A 184 25.98 2.04 -7.07
N VAL A 185 25.92 3.27 -7.56
CA VAL A 185 24.85 3.76 -8.42
C VAL A 185 25.45 4.28 -9.71
N SER A 186 24.90 3.88 -10.83
CA SER A 186 25.26 4.37 -12.16
C SER A 186 24.04 4.93 -12.89
N SER A 187 24.26 5.82 -13.84
CA SER A 187 23.20 6.25 -14.74
C SER A 187 23.30 5.50 -16.07
N GLU A 188 22.22 4.85 -16.46
CA GLU A 188 22.10 4.15 -17.73
C GLU A 188 21.54 5.07 -18.82
N ILE A 189 21.73 4.70 -20.08
CA ILE A 189 21.10 5.40 -21.20
C ILE A 189 19.61 5.07 -21.21
N THR A 190 18.76 6.11 -21.29
CA THR A 190 17.30 5.98 -21.34
C THR A 190 16.89 4.95 -22.38
N ARG A 191 16.28 3.84 -21.93
CA ARG A 191 15.59 2.93 -22.84
C ARG A 191 14.38 3.67 -23.38
N GLY A 192 14.34 3.92 -24.68
CA GLY A 192 13.25 4.63 -25.30
C GLY A 192 11.92 3.98 -24.94
N SER A 193 10.95 4.82 -24.53
CA SER A 193 9.58 4.39 -24.25
C SER A 193 8.99 3.77 -25.54
N GLY A 194 8.92 2.45 -25.58
CA GLY A 194 8.13 1.72 -26.56
C GLY A 194 6.65 1.70 -26.18
#